data_202b213a4fea9c407d13b50f83af579e
#
_entry.id   202b213a4fea9c407d13b50f83af579e
#
_cell.length_a   1.000
_cell.length_b   1.000
_cell.length_c   1.000
_cell.angle_alpha   90.00
_cell.angle_beta   90.00
_cell.angle_gamma   90.00
#
_symmetry.space_group_name_H-M   'P 1'
#
loop_
_entity.id
_entity.type
_entity.pdbx_description
1 polymer ?
#
loop_
_entity_poly.entity_id
_entity_poly.type
_entity_poly.pdbx_seq_one_letter_code
_entity_poly.pdbx_strand_id
1 'polypeptide(L)'
;MANKKFQRQARVWQDRELQFDSPLAGLKPRKGEFEIDSINSVEDTKGNNGERGFLIITNLRLIWVCHKFPATNLSIGLNCITSITTKQASSRLKGASQGLFVMTKYQTSRFEFVFTSLVKNSPRMFTTVQAVHRSYETTRLYRDLKLRGAIIKDKTLRLLPDEKVYTQLSGVWNLSSDQGNLGTLFVTNIRVVWHANLAENFNVSIPYLQIQTIRLRDSKFGLALVVQTHPDGGGYILGFRIVSISIFLLIYLTHAH
;
A
#
# COMPACT_ATOMS: atom_id res chain seq x y z
N MET A 1 4.41 -10.46 -37.88
CA MET A 1 3.63 -10.60 -36.60
C MET A 1 4.53 -10.14 -35.46
N ALA A 2 4.34 -8.92 -35.00
CA ALA A 2 5.21 -8.30 -34.00
C ALA A 2 4.71 -8.69 -32.58
N ASN A 3 5.56 -9.40 -31.87
CA ASN A 3 5.36 -9.77 -30.45
C ASN A 3 5.34 -8.50 -29.60
N LYS A 4 4.17 -7.98 -29.28
CA LYS A 4 4.02 -6.97 -28.23
C LYS A 4 4.31 -7.64 -26.87
N LYS A 5 5.57 -7.65 -26.45
CA LYS A 5 5.93 -7.84 -25.04
C LYS A 5 5.24 -6.73 -24.25
N PHE A 6 4.19 -7.06 -23.53
CA PHE A 6 3.66 -6.24 -22.46
C PHE A 6 4.79 -6.10 -21.43
N GLN A 7 5.54 -5.01 -21.51
CA GLN A 7 6.35 -4.58 -20.36
C GLN A 7 5.35 -4.24 -19.26
N ARG A 8 5.18 -5.14 -18.30
CA ARG A 8 4.56 -4.82 -17.02
C ARG A 8 5.37 -3.67 -16.44
N GLN A 9 4.82 -2.46 -16.47
CA GLN A 9 5.39 -1.33 -15.74
C GLN A 9 5.67 -1.81 -14.32
N ALA A 10 6.93 -1.69 -13.88
CA ALA A 10 7.33 -2.13 -12.55
C ALA A 10 6.46 -1.40 -11.53
N ARG A 11 5.59 -2.14 -10.82
CA ARG A 11 4.76 -1.59 -9.76
C ARG A 11 5.67 -0.96 -8.72
N VAL A 12 5.33 0.24 -8.28
CA VAL A 12 6.13 0.98 -7.30
C VAL A 12 6.12 0.25 -5.94
N TRP A 13 5.02 -0.46 -5.63
CA TRP A 13 4.79 -1.11 -4.33
C TRP A 13 4.42 -2.59 -4.48
N GLN A 14 4.97 -3.43 -3.61
CA GLN A 14 4.70 -4.87 -3.57
C GLN A 14 3.84 -5.31 -2.37
N ASP A 15 3.12 -4.40 -1.77
CA ASP A 15 2.24 -4.67 -0.64
C ASP A 15 0.92 -5.38 -1.01
N ARG A 16 0.58 -5.42 -2.32
CA ARG A 16 -0.71 -5.95 -2.83
C ARG A 16 -0.57 -7.22 -3.66
N GLU A 17 0.57 -7.88 -3.58
CA GLU A 17 0.87 -9.06 -4.37
C GLU A 17 1.18 -10.26 -3.49
N LEU A 18 0.82 -11.43 -4.00
CA LEU A 18 1.25 -12.71 -3.52
C LEU A 18 2.05 -13.37 -4.64
N GLN A 19 3.31 -13.72 -4.36
CA GLN A 19 4.22 -14.29 -5.36
C GLN A 19 4.90 -15.53 -4.79
N PHE A 20 5.05 -16.54 -5.64
CA PHE A 20 5.74 -17.79 -5.35
C PHE A 20 6.91 -17.93 -6.31
N ASP A 21 8.02 -18.47 -5.84
CA ASP A 21 9.19 -18.82 -6.63
C ASP A 21 9.67 -17.69 -7.56
N SER A 22 9.70 -16.49 -6.98
CA SER A 22 10.13 -15.31 -7.71
C SER A 22 11.63 -15.33 -7.97
N PRO A 23 12.10 -14.77 -9.12
CA PRO A 23 13.52 -14.54 -9.31
C PRO A 23 14.12 -13.73 -8.15
N LEU A 24 15.33 -14.04 -7.68
CA LEU A 24 15.96 -13.38 -6.54
C LEU A 24 16.08 -11.86 -6.69
N ALA A 25 16.20 -11.38 -7.92
CA ALA A 25 16.17 -9.94 -8.22
C ALA A 25 14.82 -9.28 -7.83
N GLY A 26 13.71 -10.02 -7.91
CA GLY A 26 12.38 -9.56 -7.50
C GLY A 26 12.16 -9.52 -6.00
N LEU A 27 13.03 -10.19 -5.23
CA LEU A 27 12.96 -10.18 -3.76
C LEU A 27 13.68 -8.98 -3.14
N LYS A 28 14.53 -8.29 -3.89
CA LYS A 28 15.23 -7.08 -3.40
C LYS A 28 14.22 -5.97 -3.07
N PRO A 29 14.46 -5.22 -1.99
CA PRO A 29 13.65 -4.04 -1.68
C PRO A 29 13.59 -3.06 -2.84
N ARG A 30 12.42 -2.50 -3.10
CA ARG A 30 12.20 -1.45 -4.10
C ARG A 30 12.20 -0.07 -3.44
N LYS A 31 12.13 0.98 -4.26
CA LYS A 31 12.04 2.37 -3.75
C LYS A 31 10.90 2.50 -2.73
N GLY A 32 11.20 2.96 -1.52
CA GLY A 32 10.24 3.08 -0.41
C GLY A 32 10.02 1.80 0.40
N GLU A 33 10.63 0.68 0.02
CA GLU A 33 10.66 -0.54 0.80
C GLU A 33 11.98 -0.67 1.54
N PHE A 34 11.94 -1.05 2.82
CA PHE A 34 13.12 -1.31 3.64
C PHE A 34 12.89 -2.53 4.53
N GLU A 35 13.97 -3.24 4.81
CA GLU A 35 13.98 -4.36 5.70
C GLU A 35 13.88 -3.87 7.15
N ILE A 36 12.94 -4.44 7.90
CA ILE A 36 12.78 -4.19 9.33
C ILE A 36 13.52 -5.25 10.14
N ASP A 37 13.41 -6.51 9.70
CA ASP A 37 14.03 -7.63 10.40
C ASP A 37 14.26 -8.79 9.43
N SER A 38 15.27 -9.63 9.76
CA SER A 38 15.54 -10.91 9.10
C SER A 38 15.71 -12.01 10.15
N ILE A 39 14.86 -13.02 10.05
CA ILE A 39 14.78 -14.10 11.04
C ILE A 39 15.20 -15.40 10.40
N ASN A 40 16.32 -15.93 10.86
CA ASN A 40 16.83 -17.21 10.42
C ASN A 40 16.10 -18.39 11.06
N SER A 41 16.24 -19.56 10.46
CA SER A 41 15.70 -20.82 10.99
C SER A 41 14.17 -20.79 11.14
N VAL A 42 13.50 -20.37 10.07
CA VAL A 42 12.05 -20.38 9.95
C VAL A 42 11.63 -21.47 8.97
N GLU A 43 10.77 -22.38 9.42
CA GLU A 43 10.15 -23.39 8.58
C GLU A 43 8.87 -22.84 7.95
N ASP A 44 8.68 -23.05 6.64
CA ASP A 44 7.36 -22.96 6.02
C ASP A 44 6.64 -24.29 6.28
N THR A 45 5.85 -24.30 7.34
CA THR A 45 5.33 -25.53 7.96
C THR A 45 4.22 -26.17 7.13
N LYS A 46 3.45 -25.40 6.42
CA LYS A 46 2.31 -25.87 5.61
C LYS A 46 2.65 -26.02 4.15
N GLY A 47 3.43 -25.09 3.63
CA GLY A 47 3.92 -25.09 2.25
C GLY A 47 5.32 -25.71 2.16
N ASN A 48 5.87 -25.74 0.96
CA ASN A 48 7.25 -26.08 0.66
C ASN A 48 7.81 -27.32 1.40
N ASN A 49 6.95 -28.31 1.68
CA ASN A 49 7.28 -29.58 2.37
C ASN A 49 7.93 -29.41 3.77
N GLY A 50 7.71 -28.30 4.45
CA GLY A 50 8.31 -28.03 5.74
C GLY A 50 9.83 -27.79 5.64
N GLU A 51 10.29 -27.13 4.61
CA GLU A 51 11.70 -26.78 4.44
C GLU A 51 12.12 -25.64 5.37
N ARG A 52 13.39 -25.65 5.75
CA ARG A 52 14.01 -24.60 6.55
C ARG A 52 14.43 -23.43 5.66
N GLY A 53 14.13 -22.22 6.09
CA GLY A 53 14.51 -21.00 5.42
C GLY A 53 14.77 -19.85 6.38
N PHE A 54 14.68 -18.66 5.87
CA PHE A 54 14.68 -17.41 6.63
C PHE A 54 13.51 -16.52 6.18
N LEU A 55 13.03 -15.71 7.12
CA LEU A 55 11.91 -14.80 6.92
C LEU A 55 12.42 -13.36 7.00
N ILE A 56 12.36 -12.65 5.88
CA ILE A 56 12.62 -11.21 5.81
C ILE A 56 11.28 -10.48 6.02
N ILE A 57 11.28 -9.50 6.90
CA ILE A 57 10.13 -8.69 7.23
C ILE A 57 10.45 -7.27 6.80
N THR A 58 9.69 -6.77 5.81
CA THR A 58 9.81 -5.40 5.34
C THR A 58 8.60 -4.56 5.79
N ASN A 59 8.64 -3.26 5.55
CA ASN A 59 7.50 -2.38 5.76
C ASN A 59 6.32 -2.64 4.80
N LEU A 60 6.48 -3.51 3.76
CA LEU A 60 5.47 -3.74 2.72
C LEU A 60 5.09 -5.21 2.54
N ARG A 61 5.96 -6.16 2.89
CA ARG A 61 5.73 -7.59 2.67
C ARG A 61 6.53 -8.48 3.61
N LEU A 62 6.11 -9.74 3.71
CA LEU A 62 6.86 -10.83 4.31
C LEU A 62 7.48 -11.64 3.17
N ILE A 63 8.78 -11.96 3.26
CA ILE A 63 9.48 -12.76 2.26
C ILE A 63 10.11 -13.95 2.96
N TRP A 64 9.67 -15.16 2.62
CA TRP A 64 10.34 -16.38 3.08
C TRP A 64 11.19 -16.95 1.94
N VAL A 65 12.40 -17.40 2.26
CA VAL A 65 13.33 -17.98 1.27
C VAL A 65 13.90 -19.27 1.84
N CYS A 66 13.82 -20.35 1.06
CA CYS A 66 14.40 -21.63 1.42
C CYS A 66 15.93 -21.57 1.44
N HIS A 67 16.56 -22.05 2.51
CA HIS A 67 18.04 -22.08 2.62
C HIS A 67 18.69 -22.95 1.56
N LYS A 68 18.11 -24.11 1.32
CA LYS A 68 18.69 -25.12 0.43
C LYS A 68 18.48 -24.77 -1.04
N PHE A 69 17.32 -24.24 -1.34
CA PHE A 69 16.90 -23.88 -2.71
C PHE A 69 16.31 -22.47 -2.74
N PRO A 70 17.14 -21.41 -2.87
CA PRO A 70 16.64 -20.02 -2.83
C PRO A 70 15.65 -19.66 -3.94
N ALA A 71 15.60 -20.44 -5.03
CA ALA A 71 14.56 -20.32 -6.05
C ALA A 71 13.16 -20.63 -5.48
N THR A 72 13.10 -21.46 -4.43
CA THR A 72 11.88 -21.70 -3.67
C THR A 72 11.72 -20.61 -2.63
N ASN A 73 10.76 -19.73 -2.89
CA ASN A 73 10.52 -18.57 -2.05
C ASN A 73 9.06 -18.13 -2.13
N LEU A 74 8.67 -17.28 -1.19
CA LEU A 74 7.33 -16.77 -1.03
C LEU A 74 7.41 -15.30 -0.67
N SER A 75 6.64 -14.46 -1.35
CA SER A 75 6.49 -13.03 -1.05
C SER A 75 5.02 -12.72 -0.80
N ILE A 76 4.70 -12.28 0.43
CA ILE A 76 3.34 -11.97 0.88
C ILE A 76 3.24 -10.48 1.14
N GLY A 77 2.53 -9.74 0.27
CA GLY A 77 2.24 -8.33 0.49
C GLY A 77 1.37 -8.13 1.73
N LEU A 78 1.70 -7.15 2.56
CA LEU A 78 0.99 -6.91 3.82
C LEU A 78 -0.49 -6.53 3.59
N ASN A 79 -0.83 -5.92 2.45
CA ASN A 79 -2.21 -5.63 2.08
C ASN A 79 -3.05 -6.89 1.79
N CYS A 80 -2.39 -7.99 1.43
CA CYS A 80 -3.07 -9.26 1.20
C CYS A 80 -3.45 -9.96 2.50
N ILE A 81 -2.81 -9.61 3.62
CA ILE A 81 -3.02 -10.27 4.91
C ILE A 81 -4.37 -9.85 5.50
N THR A 82 -5.20 -10.82 5.82
CA THR A 82 -6.52 -10.61 6.43
C THR A 82 -6.50 -10.85 7.95
N SER A 83 -5.66 -11.76 8.41
CA SER A 83 -5.43 -11.98 9.84
C SER A 83 -4.11 -12.69 10.11
N ILE A 84 -3.55 -12.42 11.28
CA ILE A 84 -2.37 -13.11 11.82
C ILE A 84 -2.72 -13.66 13.19
N THR A 85 -2.58 -14.97 13.37
CA THR A 85 -2.84 -15.65 14.64
C THR A 85 -1.70 -16.60 15.01
N THR A 86 -1.57 -16.88 16.29
CA THR A 86 -0.58 -17.83 16.81
C THR A 86 -1.32 -19.03 17.39
N LYS A 87 -1.02 -20.22 16.91
CA LYS A 87 -1.66 -21.48 17.35
C LYS A 87 -0.63 -22.60 17.38
N GLN A 88 -1.00 -23.74 17.96
CA GLN A 88 -0.22 -24.96 17.85
C GLN A 88 -0.18 -25.42 16.39
N ALA A 89 1.03 -25.78 15.93
CA ALA A 89 1.30 -26.31 14.62
C ALA A 89 2.16 -27.58 14.75
N SER A 90 2.04 -28.47 13.78
CA SER A 90 2.89 -29.66 13.68
C SER A 90 4.03 -29.35 12.72
N SER A 91 5.17 -28.92 13.26
CA SER A 91 6.39 -28.69 12.50
C SER A 91 7.02 -30.04 12.13
N ARG A 92 7.41 -30.15 10.88
CA ARG A 92 8.13 -31.36 10.41
C ARG A 92 9.54 -31.46 11.01
N LEU A 93 10.16 -30.29 11.26
CA LEU A 93 11.54 -30.22 11.76
C LEU A 93 11.64 -30.16 13.29
N LYS A 94 10.56 -29.78 13.98
CA LYS A 94 10.57 -29.53 15.44
C LYS A 94 9.48 -30.28 16.20
N GLY A 95 8.51 -30.89 15.52
CA GLY A 95 7.34 -31.51 16.14
C GLY A 95 6.29 -30.47 16.58
N ALA A 96 5.51 -30.77 17.61
CA ALA A 96 4.51 -29.87 18.13
C ALA A 96 5.14 -28.56 18.61
N SER A 97 4.75 -27.45 18.03
CA SER A 97 5.32 -26.13 18.31
C SER A 97 4.35 -25.00 17.98
N GLN A 98 4.67 -23.81 18.46
CA GLN A 98 3.90 -22.63 18.15
C GLN A 98 4.15 -22.21 16.70
N GLY A 99 3.08 -22.06 15.92
CA GLY A 99 3.10 -21.59 14.54
C GLY A 99 2.45 -20.21 14.39
N LEU A 100 2.98 -19.42 13.48
CA LEU A 100 2.43 -18.16 13.02
C LEU A 100 1.53 -18.44 11.80
N PHE A 101 0.24 -18.29 11.97
CA PHE A 101 -0.76 -18.48 10.91
C PHE A 101 -1.07 -17.15 10.26
N VAL A 102 -0.75 -17.01 8.99
CA VAL A 102 -0.96 -15.82 8.18
C VAL A 102 -2.04 -16.13 7.15
N MET A 103 -3.24 -15.61 7.38
CA MET A 103 -4.35 -15.72 6.44
C MET A 103 -4.28 -14.59 5.43
N THR A 104 -4.40 -14.91 4.16
CA THR A 104 -4.34 -13.92 3.08
C THR A 104 -5.51 -14.06 2.12
N LYS A 105 -5.80 -12.96 1.44
CA LYS A 105 -6.69 -12.92 0.29
C LYS A 105 -5.97 -12.24 -0.87
N TYR A 106 -5.87 -12.93 -1.98
CA TYR A 106 -5.30 -12.37 -3.20
C TYR A 106 -6.19 -12.72 -4.39
N GLN A 107 -6.64 -11.70 -5.11
CA GLN A 107 -7.69 -11.81 -6.13
C GLN A 107 -8.95 -12.46 -5.52
N THR A 108 -9.41 -13.58 -6.07
CA THR A 108 -10.58 -14.33 -5.56
C THR A 108 -10.21 -15.44 -4.57
N SER A 109 -8.91 -15.75 -4.41
CA SER A 109 -8.44 -16.89 -3.65
C SER A 109 -7.99 -16.50 -2.24
N ARG A 110 -8.15 -17.44 -1.30
CA ARG A 110 -7.64 -17.34 0.08
C ARG A 110 -6.50 -18.34 0.25
N PHE A 111 -5.46 -17.91 0.95
CA PHE A 111 -4.31 -18.76 1.27
C PHE A 111 -4.03 -18.67 2.76
N GLU A 112 -3.52 -19.76 3.30
CA GLU A 112 -3.03 -19.84 4.68
C GLU A 112 -1.57 -20.27 4.65
N PHE A 113 -0.71 -19.42 5.19
CA PHE A 113 0.70 -19.71 5.39
C PHE A 113 0.96 -19.98 6.88
N VAL A 114 1.80 -20.95 7.19
CA VAL A 114 2.14 -21.28 8.57
C VAL A 114 3.66 -21.31 8.70
N PHE A 115 4.19 -20.43 9.54
CA PHE A 115 5.63 -20.36 9.80
C PHE A 115 5.93 -20.81 11.23
N THR A 116 6.95 -21.65 11.38
CA THR A 116 7.43 -22.10 12.70
C THR A 116 8.87 -21.67 12.91
N SER A 117 9.15 -21.02 14.05
CA SER A 117 10.52 -20.73 14.44
C SER A 117 11.19 -21.99 14.97
N LEU A 118 12.32 -22.36 14.38
CA LEU A 118 13.13 -23.49 14.82
C LEU A 118 14.03 -23.14 16.01
N VAL A 119 14.17 -21.85 16.33
CA VAL A 119 14.87 -21.37 17.53
C VAL A 119 14.01 -21.62 18.75
N LYS A 120 14.57 -22.19 19.79
CA LYS A 120 13.86 -22.46 21.06
C LYS A 120 13.53 -21.14 21.76
N ASN A 121 12.30 -21.04 22.29
CA ASN A 121 11.83 -19.95 23.15
C ASN A 121 12.05 -18.54 22.56
N SER A 122 12.04 -18.40 21.23
CA SER A 122 12.18 -17.10 20.58
C SER A 122 10.81 -16.55 20.18
N PRO A 123 10.29 -15.50 20.83
CA PRO A 123 9.05 -14.84 20.42
C PRO A 123 9.24 -13.88 19.25
N ARG A 124 10.49 -13.59 18.85
CA ARG A 124 10.87 -12.53 17.92
C ARG A 124 10.05 -12.57 16.61
N MET A 125 9.92 -13.73 15.98
CA MET A 125 9.15 -13.87 14.74
C MET A 125 7.68 -13.43 14.93
N PHE A 126 7.04 -13.91 15.99
CA PHE A 126 5.63 -13.64 16.26
C PHE A 126 5.40 -12.18 16.58
N THR A 127 6.20 -11.60 17.47
CA THR A 127 6.08 -10.21 17.91
C THR A 127 6.40 -9.23 16.79
N THR A 128 7.46 -9.47 16.02
CA THR A 128 7.87 -8.58 14.92
C THR A 128 6.83 -8.57 13.80
N VAL A 129 6.39 -9.75 13.33
CA VAL A 129 5.40 -9.81 12.24
C VAL A 129 4.08 -9.15 12.65
N GLN A 130 3.60 -9.41 13.86
CA GLN A 130 2.36 -8.80 14.36
C GLN A 130 2.50 -7.27 14.54
N ALA A 131 3.65 -6.80 15.05
CA ALA A 131 3.90 -5.37 15.22
C ALA A 131 3.97 -4.64 13.87
N VAL A 132 4.68 -5.20 12.88
CA VAL A 132 4.80 -4.64 11.54
C VAL A 132 3.44 -4.61 10.84
N HIS A 133 2.67 -5.69 10.90
CA HIS A 133 1.34 -5.71 10.31
C HIS A 133 0.40 -4.69 10.98
N ARG A 134 0.43 -4.56 12.30
CA ARG A 134 -0.35 -3.53 13.02
C ARG A 134 0.05 -2.12 12.59
N SER A 135 1.35 -1.83 12.51
CA SER A 135 1.86 -0.55 12.04
C SER A 135 1.43 -0.29 10.59
N TYR A 136 1.51 -1.30 9.72
CA TYR A 136 1.02 -1.22 8.35
C TYR A 136 -0.46 -0.83 8.29
N GLU A 137 -1.32 -1.47 9.09
CA GLU A 137 -2.77 -1.19 9.13
C GLU A 137 -3.06 0.25 9.63
N THR A 138 -2.37 0.71 10.67
CA THR A 138 -2.58 2.05 11.24
C THR A 138 -2.08 3.18 10.34
N THR A 139 -1.16 2.89 9.42
CA THR A 139 -0.56 3.87 8.50
C THR A 139 -1.15 3.84 7.09
N ARG A 140 -2.32 3.25 6.89
CA ARG A 140 -2.95 3.13 5.56
C ARG A 140 -3.14 4.45 4.83
N LEU A 141 -3.43 5.54 5.53
CA LEU A 141 -3.66 6.85 4.93
C LEU A 141 -2.43 7.44 4.21
N TYR A 142 -1.23 6.93 4.49
CA TYR A 142 -0.02 7.29 3.73
C TYR A 142 0.01 6.64 2.34
N ARG A 143 -0.72 5.55 2.13
CA ARG A 143 -0.63 4.70 0.93
C ARG A 143 -1.94 4.54 0.19
N ASP A 144 -3.06 4.48 0.91
CA ASP A 144 -4.37 4.15 0.35
C ASP A 144 -5.21 5.39 0.11
N LEU A 145 -5.83 5.46 -1.06
CA LEU A 145 -6.87 6.44 -1.34
C LEU A 145 -8.03 6.20 -0.38
N LYS A 146 -8.52 7.26 0.23
CA LYS A 146 -9.67 7.23 1.12
C LYS A 146 -10.75 8.20 0.65
N LEU A 147 -11.94 7.67 0.47
CA LEU A 147 -13.16 8.45 0.26
C LEU A 147 -13.93 8.55 1.58
N ARG A 148 -14.52 9.72 1.84
CA ARG A 148 -15.38 9.98 3.00
C ARG A 148 -14.72 9.56 4.33
N GLY A 149 -13.46 9.95 4.52
CA GLY A 149 -12.71 9.69 5.74
C GLY A 149 -12.98 10.70 6.84
N ALA A 150 -12.72 10.34 8.10
CA ALA A 150 -12.71 11.27 9.23
C ALA A 150 -11.39 12.05 9.29
N ILE A 151 -11.02 12.67 8.16
CA ILE A 151 -9.73 13.37 7.95
C ILE A 151 -9.85 14.89 8.04
N ILE A 152 -11.07 15.41 8.03
CA ILE A 152 -11.36 16.83 8.24
C ILE A 152 -12.09 16.99 9.58
N LYS A 153 -11.74 18.02 10.33
CA LYS A 153 -12.43 18.43 11.54
C LYS A 153 -12.39 19.94 11.62
N ASP A 154 -13.53 20.56 11.81
CA ASP A 154 -13.68 22.02 11.91
C ASP A 154 -13.03 22.73 10.69
N LYS A 155 -13.28 22.20 9.49
CA LYS A 155 -12.72 22.65 8.19
C LYS A 155 -11.18 22.55 8.12
N THR A 156 -10.54 21.92 9.08
CA THR A 156 -9.09 21.75 9.14
C THR A 156 -8.69 20.32 8.85
N LEU A 157 -7.63 20.14 8.04
CA LEU A 157 -7.08 18.83 7.74
C LEU A 157 -6.38 18.25 8.97
N ARG A 158 -6.77 17.05 9.37
CA ARG A 158 -6.01 16.25 10.34
C ARG A 158 -4.74 15.73 9.69
N LEU A 159 -3.62 16.29 10.10
CA LEU A 159 -2.32 15.89 9.57
C LEU A 159 -1.90 14.52 10.10
N LEU A 160 -1.24 13.77 9.23
CA LEU A 160 -0.50 12.57 9.58
C LEU A 160 0.83 12.98 10.25
N PRO A 161 1.50 12.09 11.01
CA PRO A 161 2.86 12.37 11.48
C PRO A 161 3.77 12.79 10.33
N ASP A 162 4.57 13.83 10.54
CA ASP A 162 5.48 14.43 9.54
C ASP A 162 4.80 15.00 8.27
N GLU A 163 3.48 15.07 8.23
CA GLU A 163 2.76 15.71 7.13
C GLU A 163 2.80 17.24 7.26
N LYS A 164 3.15 17.91 6.16
CA LYS A 164 3.23 19.37 6.05
C LYS A 164 2.33 19.85 4.93
N VAL A 165 1.48 20.83 5.21
CA VAL A 165 0.66 21.47 4.19
C VAL A 165 1.51 22.47 3.44
N TYR A 166 1.61 22.32 2.11
CA TYR A 166 2.28 23.27 1.24
C TYR A 166 1.35 24.39 0.82
N THR A 167 0.08 24.05 0.52
CA THR A 167 -0.91 25.05 0.15
C THR A 167 -2.32 24.55 0.43
N GLN A 168 -3.22 25.52 0.62
CA GLN A 168 -4.65 25.32 0.76
C GLN A 168 -5.36 26.22 -0.27
N LEU A 169 -6.17 25.62 -1.13
CA LEU A 169 -6.90 26.31 -2.18
C LEU A 169 -8.40 26.22 -1.91
N SER A 170 -9.02 27.32 -1.61
CA SER A 170 -10.48 27.41 -1.49
C SER A 170 -11.12 27.64 -2.87
N GLY A 171 -12.41 27.33 -3.00
CA GLY A 171 -13.12 27.53 -4.26
C GLY A 171 -12.83 26.46 -5.31
N VAL A 172 -12.41 25.27 -4.91
CA VAL A 172 -12.12 24.15 -5.81
C VAL A 172 -13.34 23.27 -5.97
N TRP A 173 -13.81 23.12 -7.21
CA TRP A 173 -14.94 22.25 -7.53
C TRP A 173 -14.46 20.83 -7.81
N ASN A 174 -15.03 19.86 -7.11
CA ASN A 174 -14.88 18.45 -7.44
C ASN A 174 -15.95 18.10 -8.50
N LEU A 175 -15.48 17.63 -9.65
CA LEU A 175 -16.32 17.35 -10.83
C LEU A 175 -16.79 15.89 -10.90
N SER A 176 -16.69 15.14 -9.83
CA SER A 176 -17.09 13.71 -9.78
C SER A 176 -18.61 13.50 -9.80
N SER A 177 -19.41 14.58 -9.74
CA SER A 177 -20.85 14.55 -9.91
C SER A 177 -21.28 15.56 -10.98
N ASP A 178 -22.47 15.39 -11.55
CA ASP A 178 -22.98 16.22 -12.64
C ASP A 178 -23.08 17.71 -12.31
N GLN A 179 -23.34 18.03 -11.04
CA GLN A 179 -23.46 19.42 -10.58
C GLN A 179 -22.14 19.97 -10.01
N GLY A 180 -21.17 19.07 -9.73
CA GLY A 180 -19.96 19.40 -9.01
C GLY A 180 -20.23 19.74 -7.52
N ASN A 181 -19.18 19.80 -6.73
CA ASN A 181 -19.23 20.21 -5.32
C ASN A 181 -18.12 21.22 -5.05
N LEU A 182 -18.50 22.35 -4.46
CA LEU A 182 -17.54 23.38 -4.08
C LEU A 182 -16.84 22.99 -2.78
N GLY A 183 -15.53 23.09 -2.76
CA GLY A 183 -14.74 22.69 -1.63
C GLY A 183 -13.39 23.37 -1.50
N THR A 184 -12.56 22.79 -0.67
CA THR A 184 -11.20 23.21 -0.39
C THR A 184 -10.22 22.07 -0.67
N LEU A 185 -9.14 22.39 -1.38
CA LEU A 185 -8.06 21.45 -1.73
C LEU A 185 -6.82 21.75 -0.88
N PHE A 186 -6.30 20.74 -0.23
CA PHE A 186 -5.01 20.78 0.47
C PHE A 186 -3.98 20.02 -0.35
N VAL A 187 -2.81 20.60 -0.53
CA VAL A 187 -1.63 19.96 -1.10
C VAL A 187 -0.58 19.82 0.00
N THR A 188 -0.20 18.59 0.30
CA THR A 188 0.77 18.30 1.36
C THR A 188 2.02 17.62 0.77
N ASN A 189 3.00 17.31 1.60
CA ASN A 189 4.16 16.49 1.18
C ASN A 189 3.85 15.00 0.97
N ILE A 190 2.64 14.53 1.35
CA ILE A 190 2.27 13.11 1.34
C ILE A 190 1.12 12.84 0.38
N ARG A 191 0.13 13.75 0.32
CA ARG A 191 -1.15 13.51 -0.36
C ARG A 191 -1.79 14.80 -0.83
N VAL A 192 -2.75 14.65 -1.73
CA VAL A 192 -3.73 15.68 -2.07
C VAL A 192 -5.03 15.35 -1.36
N VAL A 193 -5.62 16.31 -0.67
CA VAL A 193 -6.90 16.13 0.04
C VAL A 193 -7.88 17.20 -0.42
N TRP A 194 -9.09 16.79 -0.76
CA TRP A 194 -10.19 17.73 -1.05
C TRP A 194 -11.37 17.41 -0.13
N HIS A 195 -12.08 18.43 0.33
CA HIS A 195 -13.36 18.27 1.03
C HIS A 195 -14.37 19.30 0.59
N ALA A 196 -15.65 18.94 0.63
CA ALA A 196 -16.74 19.87 0.36
C ALA A 196 -16.90 20.88 1.51
N ASN A 197 -17.16 22.15 1.18
CA ASN A 197 -17.31 23.22 2.16
C ASN A 197 -18.53 23.03 3.09
N LEU A 198 -19.59 22.39 2.57
CA LEU A 198 -20.84 22.16 3.31
C LEU A 198 -20.93 20.78 3.98
N ALA A 199 -20.01 19.87 3.67
CA ALA A 199 -20.05 18.50 4.20
C ALA A 199 -18.63 17.97 4.36
N GLU A 200 -18.03 18.11 5.54
CA GLU A 200 -16.65 17.68 5.83
C GLU A 200 -16.42 16.18 5.60
N ASN A 201 -17.43 15.35 5.80
CA ASN A 201 -17.41 13.93 5.53
C ASN A 201 -17.40 13.60 4.02
N PHE A 202 -17.79 14.55 3.17
CA PHE A 202 -17.64 14.42 1.73
C PHE A 202 -16.26 14.92 1.31
N ASN A 203 -15.30 14.00 1.38
CA ASN A 203 -13.89 14.29 1.14
C ASN A 203 -13.20 13.14 0.40
N VAL A 204 -12.03 13.42 -0.13
CA VAL A 204 -11.12 12.46 -0.75
C VAL A 204 -9.69 12.76 -0.33
N SER A 205 -8.96 11.72 0.05
CA SER A 205 -7.53 11.74 0.34
C SER A 205 -6.80 10.86 -0.66
N ILE A 206 -5.87 11.45 -1.42
CA ILE A 206 -5.15 10.78 -2.51
C ILE A 206 -3.66 10.85 -2.20
N PRO A 207 -3.05 9.81 -1.62
CA PRO A 207 -1.60 9.73 -1.47
C PRO A 207 -0.91 9.79 -2.84
N TYR A 208 0.23 10.49 -2.94
CA TYR A 208 0.97 10.58 -4.21
C TYR A 208 1.33 9.21 -4.76
N LEU A 209 1.58 8.24 -3.90
CA LEU A 209 1.86 6.85 -4.26
C LEU A 209 0.72 6.15 -5.03
N GLN A 210 -0.50 6.66 -4.92
CA GLN A 210 -1.65 6.14 -5.66
C GLN A 210 -1.85 6.83 -6.99
N ILE A 211 -1.13 7.91 -7.26
CA ILE A 211 -1.32 8.71 -8.46
C ILE A 211 -0.52 8.10 -9.62
N GLN A 212 -1.22 7.75 -10.67
CA GLN A 212 -0.63 7.29 -11.91
C GLN A 212 -0.32 8.47 -12.84
N THR A 213 -1.25 9.40 -12.98
CA THR A 213 -1.07 10.61 -13.78
C THR A 213 -1.81 11.81 -13.19
N ILE A 214 -1.22 12.98 -13.36
CA ILE A 214 -1.86 14.27 -13.12
C ILE A 214 -1.81 15.05 -14.44
N ARG A 215 -2.96 15.55 -14.90
CA ARG A 215 -3.03 16.28 -16.17
C ARG A 215 -4.04 17.43 -16.07
N LEU A 216 -3.77 18.51 -16.78
CA LEU A 216 -4.77 19.55 -17.04
C LEU A 216 -5.57 19.16 -18.28
N ARG A 217 -6.89 19.24 -18.20
CA ARG A 217 -7.80 18.94 -19.31
C ARG A 217 -8.95 19.93 -19.33
N ASP A 218 -9.39 20.25 -20.53
CA ASP A 218 -10.63 21.00 -20.71
C ASP A 218 -11.82 20.14 -20.31
N SER A 219 -12.74 20.76 -19.60
CA SER A 219 -14.02 20.17 -19.20
C SER A 219 -15.17 21.10 -19.59
N LYS A 220 -16.41 20.60 -19.53
CA LYS A 220 -17.59 21.43 -19.74
C LYS A 220 -17.69 22.63 -18.77
N PHE A 221 -16.90 22.63 -17.71
CA PHE A 221 -16.84 23.68 -16.70
C PHE A 221 -15.55 24.53 -16.77
N GLY A 222 -14.74 24.36 -17.83
CA GLY A 222 -13.42 24.96 -18.00
C GLY A 222 -12.28 24.04 -17.64
N LEU A 223 -11.07 24.60 -17.52
CA LEU A 223 -9.86 23.84 -17.27
C LEU A 223 -9.92 23.14 -15.91
N ALA A 224 -9.65 21.83 -15.90
CA ALA A 224 -9.68 20.99 -14.71
C ALA A 224 -8.36 20.24 -14.54
N LEU A 225 -7.92 20.10 -13.29
CA LEU A 225 -6.90 19.16 -12.88
C LEU A 225 -7.51 17.77 -12.79
N VAL A 226 -7.02 16.85 -13.59
CA VAL A 226 -7.46 15.45 -13.59
C VAL A 226 -6.39 14.59 -12.96
N VAL A 227 -6.74 13.92 -11.87
CA VAL A 227 -5.90 12.95 -11.16
C VAL A 227 -6.42 11.56 -11.47
N GLN A 228 -5.57 10.73 -12.07
CA GLN A 228 -5.86 9.33 -12.32
C GLN A 228 -5.04 8.48 -11.37
N THR A 229 -5.68 7.54 -10.67
CA THR A 229 -5.01 6.62 -9.76
C THR A 229 -4.67 5.30 -10.43
N HIS A 230 -3.72 4.57 -9.84
CA HIS A 230 -3.40 3.22 -10.29
C HIS A 230 -4.62 2.29 -10.21
N PRO A 231 -4.76 1.32 -11.14
CA PRO A 231 -5.85 0.34 -11.11
C PRO A 231 -5.95 -0.41 -9.77
N ASP A 232 -4.81 -0.75 -9.18
CA ASP A 232 -4.73 -1.43 -7.88
C ASP A 232 -5.21 -0.56 -6.71
N GLY A 233 -5.23 0.76 -6.89
CA GLY A 233 -5.77 1.75 -5.95
C GLY A 233 -7.23 2.09 -6.22
N GLY A 234 -7.90 1.35 -7.13
CA GLY A 234 -9.30 1.55 -7.50
C GLY A 234 -9.51 2.19 -8.87
N GLY A 235 -8.44 2.63 -9.57
CA GLY A 235 -8.53 3.17 -10.93
C GLY A 235 -9.39 4.44 -11.03
N TYR A 236 -9.44 5.24 -9.95
CA TYR A 236 -10.28 6.45 -9.93
C TYR A 236 -9.77 7.52 -10.89
N ILE A 237 -10.69 8.24 -11.50
CA ILE A 237 -10.44 9.46 -12.27
C ILE A 237 -11.18 10.59 -11.55
N LEU A 238 -10.41 11.51 -10.97
CA LEU A 238 -10.94 12.61 -10.16
C LEU A 238 -10.61 13.93 -10.83
N GLY A 239 -11.62 14.77 -11.06
CA GLY A 239 -11.48 16.08 -11.69
C GLY A 239 -11.70 17.21 -10.67
N PHE A 240 -10.80 18.18 -10.68
CA PHE A 240 -10.88 19.37 -9.83
C PHE A 240 -10.76 20.63 -10.67
N ARG A 241 -11.81 21.45 -10.67
CA ARG A 241 -11.77 22.77 -11.31
C ARG A 241 -11.32 23.82 -10.31
N ILE A 242 -10.27 24.54 -10.64
CA ILE A 242 -9.71 25.61 -9.82
C ILE A 242 -10.07 26.94 -10.47
N VAL A 243 -10.77 27.80 -9.75
CA VAL A 243 -11.29 29.09 -10.29
C VAL A 243 -10.21 30.19 -10.26
N SER A 244 -9.15 30.05 -9.48
CA SER A 244 -8.10 31.05 -9.28
C SER A 244 -6.77 30.64 -9.90
N ILE A 245 -5.99 31.65 -10.32
CA ILE A 245 -4.73 31.59 -11.09
C ILE A 245 -3.56 30.83 -10.41
N SER A 246 -3.78 30.21 -9.26
CA SER A 246 -2.78 29.37 -8.57
C SER A 246 -2.43 28.04 -9.29
N ILE A 247 -2.77 27.92 -10.57
CA ILE A 247 -2.45 26.79 -11.46
C ILE A 247 -0.92 26.56 -11.57
N PHE A 248 -0.10 27.60 -11.41
CA PHE A 248 1.35 27.49 -11.50
C PHE A 248 1.98 26.56 -10.44
N LEU A 249 1.38 26.47 -9.24
CA LEU A 249 1.88 25.60 -8.17
C LEU A 249 1.57 24.11 -8.45
N LEU A 250 0.49 23.85 -9.15
CA LEU A 250 0.10 22.49 -9.55
C LEU A 250 0.97 21.95 -10.70
N ILE A 251 1.41 22.83 -11.60
CA ILE A 251 2.36 22.49 -12.66
C ILE A 251 3.71 22.09 -12.05
N TYR A 252 4.12 22.70 -10.93
CA TYR A 252 5.35 22.32 -10.22
C TYR A 252 5.29 20.88 -9.67
N LEU A 253 4.13 20.41 -9.23
CA LEU A 253 3.92 19.04 -8.75
C LEU A 253 3.95 18.00 -9.88
N THR A 254 3.67 18.41 -11.13
CA THR A 254 3.71 17.49 -12.29
C THR A 254 5.12 17.31 -12.85
N HIS A 255 6.06 18.18 -12.52
CA HIS A 255 7.46 18.14 -13.02
C HIS A 255 8.46 17.68 -11.96
N ALA A 256 8.05 17.43 -10.72
CA ALA A 256 8.92 17.03 -9.61
C ALA A 256 8.96 15.50 -9.35
N HIS A 257 8.43 14.69 -10.31
CA HIS A 257 8.45 13.22 -10.22
C HIS A 257 9.05 12.57 -11.46
#